data_843d7f08aaeb5c074edff7906af1d7d3
#
_entry.id   843d7f08aaeb5c074edff7906af1d7d3
#
_cell.length_a   1.000
_cell.length_b   1.000
_cell.length_c   1.000
_cell.angle_alpha   90.00
_cell.angle_beta   90.00
_cell.angle_gamma   90.00
#
_symmetry.space_group_name_H-M   'P 1'
#
loop_
_entity.id
_entity.type
_entity.pdbx_description
1 polymer ?
#
loop_
_entity_poly.entity_id
_entity_poly.type
_entity_poly.pdbx_seq_one_letter_code
_entity_poly.pdbx_strand_id
1 'polypeptide(L)'
;MKFISWNVNGLRACVQKDFEESFRTLDADFFCLQETKMQAGQLDLQFEGYTSYWNYAEKKGYSGTAIYTRHTPLSVAYGIGVDEHDHEGRVITLEMEDFYLVTCYTPNSQDGLRRLEYRMKWEDDFLDYIKSLDAKKPVIVCGDLNVAHEEIDLKNPKSNRKNAGFTDEERAKMTAFLGEGFIDTFRTLHPDDPTYSWWSYRFKAREKNAGWRIDYFITSERLRDRITAAAIHNEVFGSDHCPVELVLD
;
A
#
# COMPACT_ATOMS: atom_id res chain seq x y z
N MET A 1 -16.41 5.10 -7.47
CA MET A 1 -15.17 4.43 -7.89
C MET A 1 -14.66 3.53 -6.78
N LYS A 2 -14.22 2.33 -7.13
CA LYS A 2 -13.70 1.32 -6.18
C LYS A 2 -12.21 1.08 -6.40
N PHE A 3 -11.44 1.15 -5.33
CA PHE A 3 -10.00 0.95 -5.30
C PHE A 3 -9.67 -0.23 -4.39
N ILE A 4 -8.78 -1.10 -4.84
CA ILE A 4 -8.23 -2.20 -4.04
C ILE A 4 -6.70 -2.06 -4.01
N SER A 5 -6.11 -2.32 -2.86
CA SER A 5 -4.66 -2.41 -2.68
C SER A 5 -4.31 -3.71 -1.97
N TRP A 6 -3.32 -4.45 -2.50
CA TRP A 6 -2.92 -5.74 -1.96
C TRP A 6 -1.41 -5.98 -2.10
N ASN A 7 -0.71 -6.11 -0.99
CA ASN A 7 0.63 -6.68 -0.99
C ASN A 7 0.52 -8.21 -1.19
N VAL A 8 0.97 -8.69 -2.34
CA VAL A 8 0.83 -10.11 -2.74
C VAL A 8 2.02 -10.99 -2.34
N ASN A 9 3.07 -10.39 -1.75
CA ASN A 9 4.28 -11.09 -1.29
C ASN A 9 4.83 -12.10 -2.32
N GLY A 10 4.87 -11.67 -3.59
CA GLY A 10 5.26 -12.47 -4.74
C GLY A 10 4.05 -12.96 -5.55
N LEU A 11 3.73 -12.23 -6.63
CA LEU A 11 2.53 -12.44 -7.44
C LEU A 11 2.45 -13.86 -8.00
N ARG A 12 3.55 -14.45 -8.47
CA ARG A 12 3.54 -15.84 -9.00
C ARG A 12 3.06 -16.86 -7.98
N ALA A 13 3.43 -16.68 -6.71
CA ALA A 13 2.98 -17.56 -5.63
C ALA A 13 1.53 -17.28 -5.24
N CYS A 14 1.10 -16.02 -5.29
CA CYS A 14 -0.27 -15.61 -4.98
C CYS A 14 -1.26 -16.11 -6.05
N VAL A 15 -0.87 -16.09 -7.34
CA VAL A 15 -1.67 -16.64 -8.45
C VAL A 15 -1.98 -18.13 -8.27
N GLN A 16 -1.07 -18.90 -7.66
CA GLN A 16 -1.30 -20.31 -7.34
C GLN A 16 -2.30 -20.53 -6.17
N LYS A 17 -2.80 -19.44 -5.57
CA LYS A 17 -3.66 -19.42 -4.38
C LYS A 17 -4.88 -18.50 -4.61
N ASP A 18 -5.55 -18.69 -5.76
CA ASP A 18 -6.81 -18.06 -6.10
C ASP A 18 -6.79 -16.51 -6.25
N PHE A 19 -5.60 -15.93 -6.59
CA PHE A 19 -5.49 -14.49 -6.86
C PHE A 19 -6.48 -14.02 -7.93
N GLU A 20 -6.63 -14.75 -9.04
CA GLU A 20 -7.52 -14.36 -10.14
C GLU A 20 -9.00 -14.36 -9.72
N GLU A 21 -9.42 -15.30 -8.89
CA GLU A 21 -10.78 -15.34 -8.34
C GLU A 21 -11.02 -14.14 -7.43
N SER A 22 -10.06 -13.86 -6.52
CA SER A 22 -10.10 -12.69 -5.64
C SER A 22 -10.15 -11.39 -6.43
N PHE A 23 -9.32 -11.26 -7.48
CA PHE A 23 -9.31 -10.10 -8.36
C PHE A 23 -10.67 -9.84 -9.01
N ARG A 24 -11.30 -10.90 -9.56
CA ARG A 24 -12.63 -10.80 -10.19
C ARG A 24 -13.75 -10.52 -9.18
N THR A 25 -13.69 -11.14 -8.01
CA THR A 25 -14.71 -10.97 -6.96
C THR A 25 -14.68 -9.56 -6.36
N LEU A 26 -13.49 -9.02 -6.13
CA LEU A 26 -13.32 -7.67 -5.60
C LEU A 26 -13.74 -6.59 -6.61
N ASP A 27 -13.67 -6.87 -7.91
CA ASP A 27 -14.24 -6.08 -9.01
C ASP A 27 -14.00 -4.56 -8.88
N ALA A 28 -12.75 -4.15 -8.89
CA ALA A 28 -12.32 -2.78 -8.67
C ALA A 28 -12.09 -1.99 -9.95
N ASP A 29 -12.28 -0.67 -9.91
CA ASP A 29 -11.86 0.24 -10.99
C ASP A 29 -10.33 0.34 -11.07
N PHE A 30 -9.67 0.31 -9.90
CA PHE A 30 -8.22 0.30 -9.73
C PHE A 30 -7.80 -0.79 -8.76
N PHE A 31 -6.90 -1.65 -9.19
CA PHE A 31 -6.36 -2.74 -8.37
C PHE A 31 -4.83 -2.59 -8.29
N CYS A 32 -4.34 -2.18 -7.13
CA CYS A 32 -2.94 -1.87 -6.87
C CYS A 32 -2.25 -3.05 -6.16
N LEU A 33 -1.05 -3.41 -6.62
CA LEU A 33 -0.27 -4.51 -6.07
C LEU A 33 1.07 -4.01 -5.55
N GLN A 34 1.51 -4.55 -4.42
CA GLN A 34 2.84 -4.34 -3.87
C GLN A 34 3.54 -5.69 -3.69
N GLU A 35 4.86 -5.67 -3.62
CA GLU A 35 5.71 -6.87 -3.58
C GLU A 35 5.40 -7.90 -4.66
N THR A 36 5.25 -7.44 -5.89
CA THR A 36 5.02 -8.35 -7.02
C THR A 36 6.18 -9.33 -7.22
N LYS A 37 7.42 -8.93 -6.87
CA LYS A 37 8.67 -9.70 -7.02
C LYS A 37 8.87 -10.23 -8.44
N MET A 38 8.36 -9.48 -9.41
CA MET A 38 8.31 -9.83 -10.84
C MET A 38 9.42 -9.13 -11.62
N GLN A 39 9.66 -9.67 -12.81
CA GLN A 39 10.39 -9.01 -13.89
C GLN A 39 9.54 -9.14 -15.16
N ALA A 40 9.78 -8.25 -16.13
CA ALA A 40 9.06 -8.28 -17.40
C ALA A 40 9.14 -9.67 -18.06
N GLY A 41 8.00 -10.15 -18.55
CA GLY A 41 7.89 -11.43 -19.27
C GLY A 41 7.88 -12.70 -18.40
N GLN A 42 7.86 -12.58 -17.05
CA GLN A 42 7.82 -13.76 -16.17
C GLN A 42 6.42 -14.33 -15.95
N LEU A 43 5.40 -13.53 -16.14
CA LEU A 43 4.00 -13.93 -16.04
C LEU A 43 3.18 -13.09 -17.01
N ASP A 44 2.36 -13.72 -17.82
CA ASP A 44 1.33 -13.05 -18.61
C ASP A 44 0.01 -13.15 -17.85
N LEU A 45 -0.35 -12.09 -17.15
CA LEU A 45 -1.55 -11.99 -16.35
C LEU A 45 -2.36 -10.78 -16.83
N GLN A 46 -3.35 -11.06 -17.67
CA GLN A 46 -4.21 -10.04 -18.25
C GLN A 46 -5.65 -10.27 -17.81
N PHE A 47 -6.36 -9.19 -17.56
CA PHE A 47 -7.78 -9.21 -17.24
C PHE A 47 -8.53 -8.38 -18.28
N GLU A 48 -9.63 -8.94 -18.79
CA GLU A 48 -10.47 -8.26 -19.78
C GLU A 48 -10.98 -6.91 -19.23
N GLY A 49 -10.83 -5.87 -20.03
CA GLY A 49 -11.21 -4.50 -19.67
C GLY A 49 -10.20 -3.75 -18.79
N TYR A 50 -9.06 -4.37 -18.46
CA TYR A 50 -8.01 -3.71 -17.67
C TYR A 50 -6.75 -3.45 -18.50
N THR A 51 -6.13 -2.30 -18.25
CA THR A 51 -4.74 -2.02 -18.61
C THR A 51 -3.88 -2.12 -17.36
N SER A 52 -2.65 -2.61 -17.49
CA SER A 52 -1.73 -2.75 -16.36
C SER A 52 -0.45 -1.92 -16.53
N TYR A 53 0.03 -1.36 -15.43
CA TYR A 53 1.26 -0.59 -15.32
C TYR A 53 2.15 -1.24 -14.29
N TRP A 54 3.44 -1.42 -14.59
CA TRP A 54 4.37 -2.20 -13.77
C TRP A 54 5.65 -1.42 -13.49
N ASN A 55 6.07 -1.41 -12.25
CA ASN A 55 7.37 -0.90 -11.83
C ASN A 55 8.16 -2.05 -11.18
N TYR A 56 9.22 -2.47 -11.86
CA TYR A 56 10.06 -3.58 -11.41
C TYR A 56 11.28 -3.06 -10.66
N ALA A 57 11.68 -3.77 -9.60
CA ALA A 57 12.99 -3.52 -9.01
C ALA A 57 14.11 -4.02 -9.93
N GLU A 58 15.25 -3.35 -9.93
CA GLU A 58 16.46 -3.84 -10.62
C GLU A 58 16.91 -5.19 -10.06
N LYS A 59 16.79 -5.35 -8.74
CA LYS A 59 17.06 -6.62 -8.07
C LYS A 59 15.94 -7.61 -8.33
N LYS A 60 16.26 -8.72 -9.02
CA LYS A 60 15.29 -9.78 -9.32
C LYS A 60 14.70 -10.41 -8.08
N GLY A 61 13.39 -10.69 -8.13
CA GLY A 61 12.67 -11.35 -7.03
C GLY A 61 12.49 -10.49 -5.77
N TYR A 62 12.54 -9.18 -5.91
CA TYR A 62 12.48 -8.21 -4.82
C TYR A 62 11.50 -7.09 -5.14
N SER A 63 10.77 -6.57 -4.13
CA SER A 63 9.89 -5.42 -4.25
C SER A 63 8.97 -5.47 -5.48
N GLY A 64 8.80 -4.34 -6.18
CA GLY A 64 7.98 -4.22 -7.38
C GLY A 64 6.52 -3.92 -7.06
N THR A 65 5.94 -3.04 -7.87
CA THR A 65 4.53 -2.63 -7.79
C THR A 65 3.83 -2.76 -9.13
N ALA A 66 2.51 -2.87 -9.11
CA ALA A 66 1.69 -2.84 -10.32
C ALA A 66 0.34 -2.18 -10.05
N ILE A 67 -0.27 -1.62 -11.09
CA ILE A 67 -1.67 -1.14 -11.06
C ILE A 67 -2.38 -1.71 -12.27
N TYR A 68 -3.51 -2.35 -12.03
CA TYR A 68 -4.52 -2.68 -13.04
C TYR A 68 -5.65 -1.66 -12.96
N THR A 69 -6.09 -1.13 -14.09
CA THR A 69 -7.19 -0.15 -14.12
C THR A 69 -8.04 -0.28 -15.37
N ARG A 70 -9.34 0.00 -15.21
CA ARG A 70 -10.31 0.14 -16.31
C ARG A 70 -10.30 1.53 -16.93
N HIS A 71 -9.61 2.47 -16.32
CA HIS A 71 -9.55 3.87 -16.74
C HIS A 71 -8.23 4.18 -17.42
N THR A 72 -8.25 5.09 -18.39
CA THR A 72 -7.04 5.56 -19.08
C THR A 72 -6.48 6.76 -18.32
N PRO A 73 -5.28 6.69 -17.74
CA PRO A 73 -4.66 7.84 -17.09
C PRO A 73 -4.18 8.87 -18.11
N LEU A 74 -4.11 10.13 -17.69
CA LEU A 74 -3.52 11.22 -18.48
C LEU A 74 -1.99 11.05 -18.58
N SER A 75 -1.37 10.59 -17.52
CA SER A 75 0.06 10.27 -17.48
C SER A 75 0.36 9.18 -16.45
N VAL A 76 1.52 8.54 -16.60
CA VAL A 76 2.05 7.52 -15.67
C VAL A 76 3.47 7.91 -15.30
N ALA A 77 3.77 7.92 -14.00
CA ALA A 77 5.13 8.10 -13.50
C ALA A 77 5.55 6.90 -12.64
N TYR A 78 6.85 6.60 -12.68
CA TYR A 78 7.48 5.52 -11.93
C TYR A 78 8.53 6.10 -10.99
N GLY A 79 8.49 5.69 -9.71
CA GLY A 79 9.33 6.27 -8.67
C GLY A 79 8.84 7.64 -8.18
N ILE A 80 9.69 8.35 -7.45
CA ILE A 80 9.41 9.67 -6.89
C ILE A 80 10.34 10.77 -7.43
N GLY A 81 11.20 10.43 -8.41
CA GLY A 81 12.16 11.34 -9.03
C GLY A 81 13.45 11.53 -8.21
N VAL A 82 13.73 10.64 -7.27
CA VAL A 82 14.97 10.59 -6.48
C VAL A 82 15.72 9.30 -6.81
N ASP A 83 16.85 9.44 -7.47
CA ASP A 83 17.64 8.32 -8.01
C ASP A 83 17.92 7.23 -6.96
N GLU A 84 18.31 7.63 -5.73
CA GLU A 84 18.56 6.70 -4.62
C GLU A 84 17.35 5.79 -4.30
N HIS A 85 16.13 6.22 -4.60
CA HIS A 85 14.89 5.55 -4.23
C HIS A 85 14.24 4.77 -5.37
N ASP A 86 14.56 5.13 -6.64
CA ASP A 86 13.76 4.70 -7.78
C ASP A 86 14.20 3.37 -8.40
N HIS A 87 15.25 2.70 -7.84
CA HIS A 87 15.75 1.40 -8.30
C HIS A 87 15.01 0.17 -7.74
N GLU A 88 14.13 0.38 -6.74
CA GLU A 88 13.47 -0.73 -6.06
C GLU A 88 12.00 -0.96 -6.52
N GLY A 89 11.51 -0.22 -7.53
CA GLY A 89 10.18 -0.43 -8.10
C GLY A 89 9.02 -0.22 -7.11
N ARG A 90 9.14 0.80 -6.23
CA ARG A 90 8.25 0.97 -5.06
C ARG A 90 7.02 1.83 -5.31
N VAL A 91 7.04 2.70 -6.31
CA VAL A 91 6.00 3.70 -6.52
C VAL A 91 5.57 3.75 -7.98
N ILE A 92 4.25 3.73 -8.21
CA ILE A 92 3.63 4.10 -9.50
C ILE A 92 2.62 5.19 -9.21
N THR A 93 2.63 6.25 -10.01
CA THR A 93 1.64 7.31 -9.98
C THR A 93 0.86 7.33 -11.28
N LEU A 94 -0.46 7.23 -11.19
CA LEU A 94 -1.38 7.51 -12.30
C LEU A 94 -1.96 8.91 -12.12
N GLU A 95 -1.83 9.76 -13.12
CA GLU A 95 -2.55 11.02 -13.17
C GLU A 95 -3.92 10.79 -13.81
N MET A 96 -4.96 10.98 -13.05
CA MET A 96 -6.34 10.98 -13.55
C MET A 96 -6.83 12.41 -13.78
N GLU A 97 -8.02 12.59 -14.34
CA GLU A 97 -8.56 13.92 -14.60
C GLU A 97 -8.72 14.73 -13.29
N ASP A 98 -9.27 14.10 -12.24
CA ASP A 98 -9.65 14.78 -10.99
C ASP A 98 -8.74 14.47 -9.80
N PHE A 99 -7.82 13.49 -9.90
CA PHE A 99 -6.94 13.06 -8.81
C PHE A 99 -5.67 12.40 -9.32
N TYR A 100 -4.69 12.24 -8.43
CA TYR A 100 -3.57 11.30 -8.58
C TYR A 100 -3.83 10.04 -7.76
N LEU A 101 -3.58 8.86 -8.36
CA LEU A 101 -3.50 7.59 -7.64
C LEU A 101 -2.04 7.16 -7.54
N VAL A 102 -1.57 6.99 -6.32
CA VAL A 102 -0.19 6.56 -6.02
C VAL A 102 -0.23 5.23 -5.29
N THR A 103 0.28 4.17 -5.90
CA THR A 103 0.56 2.93 -5.17
C THR A 103 1.98 2.96 -4.63
N CYS A 104 2.16 2.52 -3.39
CA CYS A 104 3.43 2.59 -2.70
C CYS A 104 3.73 1.29 -1.95
N TYR A 105 4.99 0.86 -2.00
CA TYR A 105 5.57 -0.14 -1.12
C TYR A 105 6.72 0.49 -0.33
N THR A 106 6.43 0.98 0.86
CA THR A 106 7.41 1.66 1.72
C THR A 106 8.55 0.70 2.12
N PRO A 107 9.82 1.15 2.10
CA PRO A 107 10.92 0.32 2.57
C PRO A 107 10.72 -0.17 4.00
N ASN A 108 10.89 -1.46 4.25
CA ASN A 108 10.89 -2.01 5.59
C ASN A 108 12.22 -1.69 6.30
N SER A 109 12.18 -1.30 7.59
CA SER A 109 13.38 -1.01 8.39
C SER A 109 14.23 -2.24 8.71
N GLN A 110 13.69 -3.45 8.47
CA GLN A 110 14.33 -4.77 8.64
C GLN A 110 14.69 -5.12 10.09
N ASP A 111 15.05 -6.39 10.29
CA ASP A 111 15.51 -6.88 11.60
C ASP A 111 16.72 -6.08 12.11
N GLY A 112 16.68 -5.70 13.38
CA GLY A 112 17.70 -4.85 13.99
C GLY A 112 17.72 -3.42 13.46
N LEU A 113 16.65 -2.99 12.78
CA LEU A 113 16.46 -1.63 12.27
C LEU A 113 17.57 -1.16 11.31
N ARG A 114 18.18 -2.10 10.56
CA ARG A 114 19.36 -1.84 9.71
C ARG A 114 19.09 -0.81 8.60
N ARG A 115 17.83 -0.64 8.18
CA ARG A 115 17.42 0.33 7.16
C ARG A 115 16.58 1.48 7.73
N LEU A 116 16.53 1.66 9.05
CA LEU A 116 15.69 2.70 9.64
C LEU A 116 16.11 4.11 9.17
N GLU A 117 17.41 4.40 9.17
CA GLU A 117 17.92 5.71 8.72
C GLU A 117 17.55 5.99 7.25
N TYR A 118 17.76 5.01 6.37
CA TYR A 118 17.35 5.09 4.96
C TYR A 118 15.83 5.30 4.84
N ARG A 119 15.05 4.55 5.60
CA ARG A 119 13.59 4.67 5.59
C ARG A 119 13.12 6.04 6.03
N MET A 120 13.73 6.63 7.06
CA MET A 120 13.37 7.98 7.52
C MET A 120 13.57 9.02 6.42
N LYS A 121 14.68 8.93 5.69
CA LYS A 121 14.95 9.79 4.53
C LYS A 121 13.94 9.54 3.40
N TRP A 122 13.69 8.27 3.09
CA TRP A 122 12.73 7.88 2.05
C TRP A 122 11.33 8.44 2.33
N GLU A 123 10.88 8.40 3.60
CA GLU A 123 9.56 8.92 3.97
C GLU A 123 9.48 10.45 3.87
N ASP A 124 10.56 11.18 4.16
CA ASP A 124 10.60 12.62 3.94
C ASP A 124 10.49 12.96 2.45
N ASP A 125 11.29 12.32 1.61
CA ASP A 125 11.29 12.53 0.17
C ASP A 125 9.94 12.09 -0.46
N PHE A 126 9.33 11.01 0.04
CA PHE A 126 8.01 10.56 -0.40
C PHE A 126 6.90 11.56 -0.01
N LEU A 127 6.92 12.09 1.22
CA LEU A 127 5.96 13.10 1.64
C LEU A 127 6.07 14.37 0.78
N ASP A 128 7.27 14.86 0.50
CA ASP A 128 7.50 16.01 -0.37
C ASP A 128 6.98 15.75 -1.79
N TYR A 129 7.18 14.53 -2.32
CA TYR A 129 6.61 14.11 -3.59
C TYR A 129 5.09 14.16 -3.57
N ILE A 130 4.43 13.57 -2.58
CA ILE A 130 2.96 13.57 -2.45
C ILE A 130 2.41 14.99 -2.31
N LYS A 131 3.04 15.85 -1.52
CA LYS A 131 2.65 17.28 -1.41
C LYS A 131 2.76 18.01 -2.74
N SER A 132 3.77 17.71 -3.54
CA SER A 132 3.93 18.31 -4.88
C SER A 132 2.80 17.92 -5.85
N LEU A 133 2.25 16.71 -5.72
CA LEU A 133 1.08 16.25 -6.46
C LEU A 133 -0.19 16.91 -5.91
N ASP A 134 -0.35 16.91 -4.57
CA ASP A 134 -1.53 17.46 -3.90
C ASP A 134 -1.71 18.96 -4.16
N ALA A 135 -0.63 19.69 -4.38
CA ALA A 135 -0.69 21.08 -4.80
C ALA A 135 -1.40 21.30 -6.15
N LYS A 136 -1.53 20.26 -6.98
CA LYS A 136 -2.15 20.30 -8.31
C LYS A 136 -3.56 19.70 -8.30
N LYS A 137 -3.70 18.47 -7.79
CA LYS A 137 -4.95 17.71 -7.70
C LYS A 137 -4.97 16.89 -6.42
N PRO A 138 -6.13 16.52 -5.87
CA PRO A 138 -6.22 15.59 -4.74
C PRO A 138 -5.44 14.29 -5.02
N VAL A 139 -4.86 13.71 -3.97
CA VAL A 139 -4.07 12.49 -4.06
C VAL A 139 -4.75 11.36 -3.28
N ILE A 140 -4.73 10.17 -3.86
CA ILE A 140 -5.06 8.90 -3.21
C ILE A 140 -3.78 8.10 -3.16
N VAL A 141 -3.25 7.85 -1.96
CA VAL A 141 -2.09 6.98 -1.73
C VAL A 141 -2.60 5.66 -1.21
N CYS A 142 -2.13 4.55 -1.77
CA CYS A 142 -2.43 3.22 -1.25
C CYS A 142 -1.18 2.34 -1.22
N GLY A 143 -1.22 1.32 -0.38
CA GLY A 143 -0.20 0.28 -0.34
C GLY A 143 0.20 -0.16 1.04
N ASP A 144 1.25 -0.97 1.05
CA ASP A 144 1.94 -1.39 2.27
C ASP A 144 2.92 -0.28 2.71
N LEU A 145 2.52 0.44 3.75
CA LEU A 145 3.34 1.51 4.32
C LEU A 145 4.30 1.02 5.41
N ASN A 146 4.33 -0.30 5.66
CA ASN A 146 5.24 -0.93 6.61
C ASN A 146 5.27 -0.26 8.00
N VAL A 147 4.14 0.30 8.44
CA VAL A 147 3.98 0.91 9.76
C VAL A 147 2.56 0.68 10.31
N ALA A 148 2.46 0.22 11.55
CA ALA A 148 1.26 0.35 12.35
C ALA A 148 1.30 1.72 13.04
N HIS A 149 0.33 2.60 12.76
CA HIS A 149 0.40 3.98 13.25
C HIS A 149 0.13 4.07 14.76
N GLU A 150 -1.01 3.54 15.19
CA GLU A 150 -1.46 3.62 16.58
C GLU A 150 -1.40 2.26 17.30
N GLU A 151 -1.54 2.25 18.63
CA GLU A 151 -1.53 1.00 19.41
C GLU A 151 -2.68 0.06 19.03
N ILE A 152 -3.80 0.58 18.55
CA ILE A 152 -4.93 -0.21 18.05
C ILE A 152 -4.58 -0.96 16.74
N ASP A 153 -3.58 -0.49 16.01
CA ASP A 153 -3.20 -1.02 14.69
C ASP A 153 -2.36 -2.30 14.77
N LEU A 154 -2.06 -2.82 15.97
CA LEU A 154 -1.40 -4.11 16.12
C LEU A 154 -1.77 -4.81 17.42
N LYS A 155 -1.69 -6.15 17.42
CA LYS A 155 -2.13 -6.99 18.55
C LYS A 155 -1.31 -6.79 19.83
N ASN A 156 0.00 -6.57 19.71
CA ASN A 156 0.93 -6.55 20.85
C ASN A 156 1.81 -5.28 20.84
N PRO A 157 1.26 -4.07 21.04
CA PRO A 157 2.01 -2.83 20.88
C PRO A 157 3.20 -2.72 21.84
N LYS A 158 3.03 -3.08 23.11
CA LYS A 158 4.08 -2.92 24.13
C LYS A 158 5.37 -3.68 23.82
N SER A 159 5.25 -4.89 23.26
CA SER A 159 6.41 -5.72 22.91
C SER A 159 7.05 -5.35 21.56
N ASN A 160 6.39 -4.52 20.75
CA ASN A 160 6.81 -4.21 19.38
C ASN A 160 7.36 -2.79 19.20
N ARG A 161 7.40 -1.93 20.22
CA ARG A 161 7.86 -0.52 20.11
C ARG A 161 9.29 -0.33 19.59
N LYS A 162 10.10 -1.38 19.59
CA LYS A 162 11.48 -1.34 19.05
C LYS A 162 11.65 -2.23 17.83
N ASN A 163 10.56 -2.73 17.26
CA ASN A 163 10.58 -3.58 16.09
C ASN A 163 10.23 -2.76 14.84
N ALA A 164 10.77 -3.15 13.68
CA ALA A 164 10.44 -2.57 12.39
C ALA A 164 8.91 -2.56 12.19
N GLY A 165 8.38 -1.43 11.74
CA GLY A 165 6.95 -1.20 11.55
C GLY A 165 6.20 -0.63 12.74
N PHE A 166 6.86 -0.48 13.93
CA PHE A 166 6.23 0.14 15.11
C PHE A 166 7.22 0.91 15.99
N THR A 167 8.32 1.36 15.43
CA THR A 167 9.23 2.28 16.14
C THR A 167 8.60 3.65 16.31
N ASP A 168 9.05 4.39 17.31
CA ASP A 168 8.55 5.75 17.55
C ASP A 168 8.86 6.66 16.35
N GLU A 169 9.99 6.45 15.66
CA GLU A 169 10.40 7.18 14.46
C GLU A 169 9.46 6.91 13.26
N GLU A 170 9.15 5.64 12.97
CA GLU A 170 8.24 5.26 11.89
C GLU A 170 6.83 5.81 12.12
N ARG A 171 6.32 5.69 13.34
CA ARG A 171 5.01 6.23 13.74
C ARG A 171 4.97 7.75 13.66
N ALA A 172 6.06 8.44 14.04
CA ALA A 172 6.16 9.89 13.94
C ALA A 172 6.10 10.36 12.47
N LYS A 173 6.70 9.61 11.52
CA LYS A 173 6.59 9.91 10.09
C LYS A 173 5.16 9.79 9.59
N MET A 174 4.43 8.75 10.01
CA MET A 174 3.01 8.61 9.66
C MET A 174 2.18 9.74 10.25
N THR A 175 2.42 10.13 11.50
CA THR A 175 1.77 11.29 12.12
C THR A 175 2.06 12.59 11.35
N ALA A 176 3.31 12.80 10.94
CA ALA A 176 3.70 13.97 10.14
C ALA A 176 3.00 13.95 8.77
N PHE A 177 2.95 12.78 8.10
CA PHE A 177 2.25 12.65 6.83
C PHE A 177 0.77 13.03 6.93
N LEU A 178 0.06 12.50 7.92
CA LEU A 178 -1.35 12.84 8.14
C LEU A 178 -1.54 14.32 8.55
N GLY A 179 -0.57 14.88 9.28
CA GLY A 179 -0.58 16.30 9.69
C GLY A 179 -0.48 17.32 8.55
N GLU A 180 -0.07 16.89 7.35
CA GLU A 180 0.04 17.74 6.16
C GLU A 180 -1.25 17.80 5.31
N GLY A 181 -2.40 17.48 5.91
CA GLY A 181 -3.71 17.56 5.24
C GLY A 181 -4.15 16.27 4.55
N PHE A 182 -3.68 15.15 5.06
CA PHE A 182 -4.07 13.82 4.61
C PHE A 182 -4.83 13.05 5.69
N ILE A 183 -5.65 12.09 5.29
CA ILE A 183 -6.45 11.28 6.19
C ILE A 183 -6.28 9.79 5.93
N ASP A 184 -6.19 9.01 6.98
CA ASP A 184 -6.34 7.56 6.97
C ASP A 184 -7.83 7.21 6.83
N THR A 185 -8.21 6.72 5.66
CA THR A 185 -9.63 6.52 5.31
C THR A 185 -10.29 5.47 6.18
N PHE A 186 -9.60 4.36 6.46
CA PHE A 186 -10.13 3.30 7.32
C PHE A 186 -10.35 3.81 8.75
N ARG A 187 -9.34 4.45 9.35
CA ARG A 187 -9.43 4.96 10.71
C ARG A 187 -10.45 6.10 10.84
N THR A 188 -10.65 6.88 9.78
CA THR A 188 -11.69 7.92 9.72
C THR A 188 -13.10 7.34 9.83
N LEU A 189 -13.39 6.24 9.11
CA LEU A 189 -14.70 5.61 9.12
C LEU A 189 -14.88 4.61 10.29
N HIS A 190 -13.80 4.02 10.78
CA HIS A 190 -13.77 2.96 11.78
C HIS A 190 -12.78 3.29 12.91
N PRO A 191 -13.06 4.33 13.74
CA PRO A 191 -12.10 4.85 14.72
C PRO A 191 -11.69 3.82 15.77
N ASP A 192 -12.57 2.89 16.13
CA ASP A 192 -12.36 1.91 17.20
C ASP A 192 -12.21 0.46 16.71
N ASP A 193 -12.10 0.25 15.38
CA ASP A 193 -12.01 -1.09 14.80
C ASP A 193 -10.57 -1.61 14.79
N PRO A 194 -10.24 -2.71 15.51
CA PRO A 194 -8.90 -3.29 15.55
C PRO A 194 -8.65 -4.33 14.45
N THR A 195 -9.22 -4.15 13.26
CA THR A 195 -8.99 -5.07 12.14
C THR A 195 -7.59 -4.87 11.56
N TYR A 196 -6.91 -5.98 11.23
CA TYR A 196 -5.55 -6.01 10.73
C TYR A 196 -5.51 -6.41 9.27
N SER A 197 -4.41 -6.02 8.57
CA SER A 197 -4.19 -6.33 7.16
C SER A 197 -3.04 -7.29 6.90
N TRP A 198 -2.17 -7.52 7.89
CA TRP A 198 -0.99 -8.39 7.79
C TRP A 198 -0.82 -9.29 9.00
N TRP A 199 -0.35 -10.54 8.76
CA TRP A 199 0.00 -11.53 9.79
C TRP A 199 1.25 -12.29 9.40
N SER A 200 2.23 -12.34 10.30
CA SER A 200 3.42 -13.17 10.06
C SER A 200 3.04 -14.64 9.77
N TYR A 201 3.71 -15.27 8.81
CA TYR A 201 3.58 -16.72 8.58
C TYR A 201 4.04 -17.56 9.79
N ARG A 202 4.78 -16.95 10.72
CA ARG A 202 5.30 -17.66 11.90
C ARG A 202 4.22 -17.78 12.98
N PHE A 203 4.31 -18.85 13.75
CA PHE A 203 3.51 -19.05 14.98
C PHE A 203 1.99 -19.06 14.78
N LYS A 204 1.50 -19.33 13.57
CA LYS A 204 0.06 -19.32 13.24
C LYS A 204 -0.58 -17.97 13.61
N ALA A 205 0.10 -16.88 13.28
CA ALA A 205 -0.30 -15.53 13.68
C ALA A 205 -1.70 -15.17 13.16
N ARG A 206 -2.05 -15.55 11.91
CA ARG A 206 -3.36 -15.27 11.33
C ARG A 206 -4.49 -16.02 12.03
N GLU A 207 -4.28 -17.31 12.35
CA GLU A 207 -5.25 -18.11 13.11
C GLU A 207 -5.54 -17.52 14.50
N LYS A 208 -4.54 -16.91 15.12
CA LYS A 208 -4.62 -16.27 16.45
C LYS A 208 -5.02 -14.80 16.37
N ASN A 209 -5.23 -14.28 15.18
CA ASN A 209 -5.40 -12.85 14.89
C ASN A 209 -4.34 -11.95 15.56
N ALA A 210 -3.08 -12.41 15.55
CA ALA A 210 -1.93 -11.63 16.03
C ALA A 210 -1.35 -10.82 14.85
N GLY A 211 -2.14 -9.87 14.35
CA GLY A 211 -1.90 -9.10 13.16
C GLY A 211 -1.50 -7.66 13.41
N TRP A 212 -1.22 -6.99 12.30
CA TRP A 212 -0.89 -5.57 12.20
C TRP A 212 -1.69 -4.96 11.05
N ARG A 213 -2.10 -3.71 11.17
CA ARG A 213 -2.65 -2.90 10.07
C ARG A 213 -1.53 -2.03 9.54
N ILE A 214 -0.98 -2.40 8.41
CA ILE A 214 0.15 -1.74 7.76
C ILE A 214 -0.12 -1.41 6.29
N ASP A 215 -1.26 -1.85 5.76
CA ASP A 215 -1.76 -1.49 4.44
C ASP A 215 -2.85 -0.42 4.57
N TYR A 216 -2.76 0.62 3.75
CA TYR A 216 -3.58 1.82 3.89
C TYR A 216 -4.15 2.30 2.57
N PHE A 217 -5.26 3.03 2.68
CA PHE A 217 -5.64 4.11 1.79
C PHE A 217 -5.57 5.42 2.56
N ILE A 218 -4.70 6.33 2.11
CA ILE A 218 -4.57 7.70 2.62
C ILE A 218 -4.99 8.64 1.50
N THR A 219 -5.86 9.60 1.80
CA THR A 219 -6.31 10.57 0.80
C THR A 219 -6.06 12.00 1.27
N SER A 220 -5.96 12.92 0.30
CA SER A 220 -6.08 14.34 0.60
C SER A 220 -7.37 14.59 1.39
N GLU A 221 -7.31 15.45 2.41
CA GLU A 221 -8.47 15.86 3.22
C GLU A 221 -9.64 16.34 2.34
N ARG A 222 -9.35 16.94 1.19
CA ARG A 222 -10.34 17.43 0.21
C ARG A 222 -11.26 16.35 -0.36
N LEU A 223 -10.87 15.08 -0.26
CA LEU A 223 -11.68 13.95 -0.69
C LEU A 223 -12.56 13.36 0.41
N ARG A 224 -12.50 13.88 1.65
CA ARG A 224 -13.20 13.32 2.81
C ARG A 224 -14.68 13.05 2.54
N ASP A 225 -15.38 14.04 2.01
CA ASP A 225 -16.84 13.96 1.80
C ASP A 225 -17.22 13.00 0.67
N ARG A 226 -16.25 12.58 -0.16
CA ARG A 226 -16.44 11.60 -1.22
C ARG A 226 -16.18 10.16 -0.78
N ILE A 227 -15.65 9.94 0.43
CA ILE A 227 -15.36 8.61 0.95
C ILE A 227 -16.66 7.97 1.41
N THR A 228 -17.08 6.92 0.72
CA THR A 228 -18.33 6.19 1.03
C THR A 228 -18.08 4.86 1.73
N ALA A 229 -16.90 4.24 1.53
CA ALA A 229 -16.49 3.04 2.25
C ALA A 229 -14.98 2.91 2.31
N ALA A 230 -14.50 2.29 3.39
CA ALA A 230 -13.15 1.77 3.54
C ALA A 230 -13.22 0.42 4.26
N ALA A 231 -12.56 -0.61 3.72
CA ALA A 231 -12.65 -1.96 4.27
C ALA A 231 -11.30 -2.68 4.25
N ILE A 232 -11.19 -3.72 5.07
CA ILE A 232 -10.06 -4.64 5.12
C ILE A 232 -10.62 -6.06 4.93
N HIS A 233 -10.27 -6.73 3.83
CA HIS A 233 -10.80 -8.03 3.43
C HIS A 233 -10.00 -9.17 4.07
N ASN A 234 -10.05 -9.28 5.39
CA ASN A 234 -9.26 -10.25 6.15
C ASN A 234 -9.65 -11.72 5.90
N GLU A 235 -10.78 -11.95 5.24
CA GLU A 235 -11.23 -13.26 4.76
C GLU A 235 -10.53 -13.70 3.46
N VAL A 236 -9.88 -12.79 2.73
CA VAL A 236 -9.14 -13.11 1.50
C VAL A 236 -7.75 -13.64 1.84
N PHE A 237 -7.43 -14.80 1.28
CA PHE A 237 -6.15 -15.49 1.46
C PHE A 237 -5.31 -15.42 0.18
N GLY A 238 -4.07 -15.91 0.23
CA GLY A 238 -3.14 -15.94 -0.90
C GLY A 238 -1.80 -15.30 -0.57
N SER A 239 -1.79 -14.30 0.32
CA SER A 239 -0.62 -13.63 0.85
C SER A 239 -0.65 -13.63 2.38
N ASP A 240 0.42 -13.18 3.03
CA ASP A 240 0.45 -12.82 4.46
C ASP A 240 -0.21 -11.46 4.73
N HIS A 241 -0.51 -10.68 3.68
CA HIS A 241 -1.42 -9.55 3.73
C HIS A 241 -2.79 -9.95 3.15
N CYS A 242 -3.82 -9.17 3.48
CA CYS A 242 -5.11 -9.20 2.81
C CYS A 242 -5.35 -7.88 2.04
N PRO A 243 -6.28 -7.86 1.07
CA PRO A 243 -6.63 -6.65 0.35
C PRO A 243 -7.26 -5.60 1.27
N VAL A 244 -6.99 -4.33 1.00
CA VAL A 244 -7.70 -3.18 1.57
C VAL A 244 -8.46 -2.46 0.48
N GLU A 245 -9.59 -1.84 0.83
CA GLU A 245 -10.52 -1.22 -0.09
C GLU A 245 -10.80 0.23 0.28
N LEU A 246 -10.97 1.06 -0.74
CA LEU A 246 -11.54 2.40 -0.67
C LEU A 246 -12.63 2.53 -1.73
N VAL A 247 -13.77 3.14 -1.38
CA VAL A 247 -14.82 3.53 -2.32
C VAL A 247 -15.07 5.03 -2.22
N LEU A 248 -15.00 5.69 -3.38
CA LEU A 248 -15.37 7.09 -3.56
C LEU A 248 -16.59 7.21 -4.48
N ASP A 249 -17.48 8.14 -4.18
CA ASP A 249 -18.56 8.56 -5.06
C ASP A 249 -18.08 9.52 -6.16
#